data_9ba44f1706b152971513a1d88f768895
#
_entry.id   9ba44f1706b152971513a1d88f768895
#
_cell.length_a   1.000
_cell.length_b   1.000
_cell.length_c   1.000
_cell.angle_alpha   90.00
_cell.angle_beta   90.00
_cell.angle_gamma   90.00
#
_symmetry.space_group_name_H-M   'P 1'
#
loop_
_entity.id
_entity.type
_entity.pdbx_description
1 polymer ?
#
loop_
_entity_poly.entity_id
_entity_poly.type
_entity_poly.pdbx_seq_one_letter_code
_entity_poly.pdbx_strand_id
1 'polypeptide(L)'
;MANHKSAKKRCKQALKRNEVNRSLLSKIKNNINIFHSLASSKKVDEIQKSLSSVNSALSKAVKKGLIKKEFASRKLSSLSNTFYKK
;
A
#
# COMPACT_ATOMS: atom_id res chain seq x y z
N MET A 1 -1.28 40.68 -4.97
CA MET A 1 -1.99 39.76 -4.12
C MET A 1 -1.20 38.49 -3.93
N ALA A 2 -0.65 38.33 -2.73
CA ALA A 2 0.15 37.15 -2.37
C ALA A 2 -0.63 35.85 -2.43
N ASN A 3 -1.96 35.93 -2.32
CA ASN A 3 -2.82 34.75 -2.22
C ASN A 3 -2.88 33.91 -3.51
N HIS A 4 -2.71 34.53 -4.69
CA HIS A 4 -2.74 33.80 -5.96
C HIS A 4 -1.55 32.87 -6.15
N LYS A 5 -0.35 33.35 -5.83
CA LYS A 5 0.86 32.52 -5.95
C LYS A 5 0.85 31.39 -4.93
N SER A 6 0.39 31.65 -3.73
CA SER A 6 0.27 30.62 -2.69
C SER A 6 -0.74 29.54 -3.08
N ALA A 7 -1.88 29.95 -3.64
CA ALA A 7 -2.92 29.01 -4.09
C ALA A 7 -2.41 28.11 -5.21
N LYS A 8 -1.69 28.66 -6.19
CA LYS A 8 -1.11 27.88 -7.29
C LYS A 8 -0.09 26.88 -6.76
N LYS A 9 0.76 27.31 -5.84
CA LYS A 9 1.78 26.44 -5.24
C LYS A 9 1.13 25.29 -4.45
N ARG A 10 0.09 25.60 -3.67
CA ARG A 10 -0.66 24.58 -2.93
C ARG A 10 -1.33 23.60 -3.87
N CYS A 11 -1.88 24.09 -4.98
CA CYS A 11 -2.54 23.25 -5.98
C CYS A 11 -1.54 22.27 -6.60
N LYS A 12 -0.35 22.74 -6.95
CA LYS A 12 0.72 21.89 -7.52
C LYS A 12 1.18 20.86 -6.50
N GLN A 13 1.33 21.26 -5.22
CA GLN A 13 1.73 20.35 -4.18
C GLN A 13 0.65 19.29 -3.92
N ALA A 14 -0.62 19.70 -3.93
CA ALA A 14 -1.73 18.77 -3.77
C ALA A 14 -1.79 17.75 -4.91
N LEU A 15 -1.58 18.19 -6.13
CA LEU A 15 -1.55 17.29 -7.30
C LEU A 15 -0.41 16.29 -7.19
N LYS A 16 0.78 16.74 -6.81
CA LYS A 16 1.93 15.86 -6.59
C LYS A 16 1.65 14.84 -5.50
N ARG A 17 1.08 15.28 -4.38
CA ARG A 17 0.71 14.37 -3.29
C ARG A 17 -0.31 13.34 -3.76
N ASN A 18 -1.31 13.77 -4.53
CA ASN A 18 -2.33 12.87 -5.06
C ASN A 18 -1.72 11.81 -5.98
N GLU A 19 -0.77 12.21 -6.83
CA GLU A 19 -0.07 11.29 -7.72
C GLU A 19 0.75 10.27 -6.94
N VAL A 20 1.53 10.73 -5.95
CA VAL A 20 2.32 9.85 -5.10
C VAL A 20 1.43 8.90 -4.32
N ASN A 21 0.34 9.42 -3.76
CA ASN A 21 -0.60 8.62 -2.98
C ASN A 21 -1.28 7.56 -3.85
N ARG A 22 -1.71 7.95 -5.06
CA ARG A 22 -2.32 7.02 -6.01
C ARG A 22 -1.34 5.93 -6.41
N SER A 23 -0.09 6.31 -6.67
CA SER A 23 0.98 5.37 -7.02
C SER A 23 1.22 4.36 -5.90
N LEU A 24 1.27 4.84 -4.66
CA LEU A 24 1.47 3.97 -3.49
C LEU A 24 0.32 2.99 -3.31
N LEU A 25 -0.92 3.48 -3.44
CA LEU A 25 -2.11 2.62 -3.34
C LEU A 25 -2.13 1.57 -4.45
N SER A 26 -1.72 1.95 -5.67
CA SER A 26 -1.61 1.00 -6.79
C SER A 26 -0.57 -0.07 -6.50
N LYS A 27 0.56 0.31 -5.91
CA LYS A 27 1.61 -0.66 -5.52
C LYS A 27 1.10 -1.65 -4.48
N ILE A 28 0.33 -1.17 -3.50
CA ILE A 28 -0.28 -2.02 -2.48
C ILE A 28 -1.20 -3.04 -3.14
N LYS A 29 -2.07 -2.57 -4.02
CA LYS A 29 -3.02 -3.42 -4.74
C LYS A 29 -2.30 -4.46 -5.58
N ASN A 30 -1.26 -4.06 -6.31
CA ASN A 30 -0.45 -4.98 -7.10
C ASN A 30 0.24 -6.02 -6.24
N ASN A 31 0.82 -5.61 -5.12
CA ASN A 31 1.49 -6.52 -4.19
C ASN A 31 0.53 -7.55 -3.62
N ILE A 32 -0.70 -7.13 -3.29
CA ILE A 32 -1.74 -8.04 -2.80
C ILE A 32 -2.12 -9.04 -3.89
N ASN A 33 -2.29 -8.58 -5.12
CA ASN A 33 -2.62 -9.45 -6.25
C ASN A 33 -1.51 -10.47 -6.51
N ILE A 34 -0.24 -10.04 -6.45
CA ILE A 34 0.91 -10.93 -6.58
C ILE A 34 0.91 -11.97 -5.47
N PHE A 35 0.63 -11.55 -4.24
CA PHE A 35 0.55 -12.46 -3.10
C PHE A 35 -0.51 -13.53 -3.34
N HIS A 36 -1.69 -13.15 -3.80
CA HIS A 36 -2.77 -14.10 -4.08
C HIS A 36 -2.39 -15.09 -5.19
N SER A 37 -1.71 -14.62 -6.23
CA SER A 37 -1.22 -15.48 -7.29
C SER A 37 -0.19 -16.48 -6.78
N LEU A 38 0.75 -16.02 -5.96
CA LEU A 38 1.80 -16.87 -5.39
C LEU A 38 1.23 -17.87 -4.37
N ALA A 39 0.18 -17.47 -3.65
CA ALA A 39 -0.44 -18.33 -2.65
C ALA A 39 -0.96 -19.62 -3.25
N SER A 40 -1.36 -19.61 -4.53
CA SER A 40 -1.83 -20.81 -5.23
C SER A 40 -0.68 -21.66 -5.80
N SER A 41 0.54 -21.13 -5.86
CA SER A 41 1.69 -21.82 -6.45
C SER A 41 2.47 -22.73 -5.48
N LYS A 42 2.20 -22.64 -4.18
CA LYS A 42 2.84 -23.42 -3.10
C LYS A 42 4.34 -23.14 -2.91
N LYS A 43 4.87 -22.09 -3.47
CA LYS A 43 6.27 -21.72 -3.27
C LYS A 43 6.40 -20.84 -2.02
N VAL A 44 6.74 -21.47 -0.90
CA VAL A 44 6.75 -20.83 0.43
C VAL A 44 7.66 -19.60 0.47
N ASP A 45 8.87 -19.70 -0.08
CA ASP A 45 9.84 -18.61 -0.05
C ASP A 45 9.33 -17.38 -0.78
N GLU A 46 8.73 -17.57 -1.95
CA GLU A 46 8.17 -16.47 -2.74
C GLU A 46 6.97 -15.85 -2.05
N ILE A 47 6.14 -16.67 -1.42
CA ILE A 47 4.97 -16.20 -0.67
C ILE A 47 5.41 -15.34 0.51
N GLN A 48 6.44 -15.75 1.26
CA GLN A 48 6.96 -14.97 2.37
C GLN A 48 7.55 -13.64 1.91
N LYS A 49 8.29 -13.62 0.82
CA LYS A 49 8.83 -12.39 0.24
C LYS A 49 7.71 -11.44 -0.18
N SER A 50 6.67 -11.98 -0.82
CA SER A 50 5.52 -11.18 -1.24
C SER A 50 4.78 -10.60 -0.03
N LEU A 51 4.60 -11.38 1.03
CA LEU A 51 3.96 -10.92 2.26
C LEU A 51 4.77 -9.78 2.90
N SER A 52 6.09 -9.90 2.93
CA SER A 52 6.98 -8.84 3.43
C SER A 52 6.83 -7.56 2.61
N SER A 53 6.74 -7.68 1.29
CA SER A 53 6.53 -6.52 0.40
C SER A 53 5.20 -5.84 0.69
N VAL A 54 4.13 -6.62 0.88
CA VAL A 54 2.81 -6.08 1.24
C VAL A 54 2.88 -5.37 2.58
N ASN A 55 3.51 -5.99 3.57
CA ASN A 55 3.66 -5.40 4.90
C ASN A 55 4.39 -4.06 4.83
N SER A 56 5.49 -4.00 4.09
CA SER A 56 6.27 -2.77 3.90
C SER A 56 5.42 -1.67 3.26
N ALA A 57 4.69 -2.02 2.19
CA ALA A 57 3.84 -1.07 1.48
C ALA A 57 2.71 -0.55 2.37
N LEU A 58 2.07 -1.43 3.14
CA LEU A 58 1.01 -1.04 4.09
C LEU A 58 1.55 -0.13 5.18
N SER A 59 2.73 -0.43 5.72
CA SER A 59 3.36 0.40 6.74
C SER A 59 3.65 1.81 6.23
N LYS A 60 4.15 1.93 5.01
CA LYS A 60 4.41 3.23 4.38
C LYS A 60 3.11 4.01 4.19
N ALA A 61 2.05 3.34 3.79
CA ALA A 61 0.75 3.98 3.59
C ALA A 61 0.18 4.48 4.92
N VAL A 62 0.34 3.72 6.01
CA VAL A 62 -0.09 4.14 7.34
C VAL A 62 0.69 5.37 7.80
N LYS A 63 2.00 5.39 7.58
CA LYS A 63 2.84 6.54 7.94
C LYS A 63 2.42 7.80 7.20
N LYS A 64 2.01 7.68 5.96
CA LYS A 64 1.54 8.82 5.15
C LYS A 64 0.10 9.19 5.44
N GLY A 65 -0.60 8.42 6.26
CA GLY A 65 -1.99 8.68 6.60
C GLY A 65 -2.99 8.33 5.51
N LEU A 66 -2.59 7.52 4.54
CA LEU A 66 -3.47 7.09 3.44
C LEU A 66 -4.48 6.04 3.88
N ILE A 67 -4.06 5.17 4.79
CA ILE A 67 -4.92 4.15 5.36
C ILE A 67 -4.75 4.13 6.87
N LYS A 68 -5.78 3.65 7.57
CA LYS A 68 -5.73 3.55 9.01
C LYS A 68 -4.91 2.33 9.43
N LYS A 69 -4.22 2.43 10.54
CA LYS A 69 -3.43 1.34 11.11
C LYS A 69 -4.27 0.08 11.30
N GLU A 70 -5.50 0.26 11.74
CA GLU A 70 -6.44 -0.85 11.97
C GLU A 70 -6.74 -1.59 10.67
N PHE A 71 -6.97 -0.84 9.59
CA PHE A 71 -7.21 -1.43 8.26
C PHE A 71 -6.00 -2.24 7.80
N ALA A 72 -4.80 -1.66 7.94
CA ALA A 72 -3.56 -2.32 7.54
C ALA A 72 -3.34 -3.62 8.32
N SER A 73 -3.55 -3.59 9.62
CA SER A 73 -3.41 -4.76 10.49
C SER A 73 -4.40 -5.85 10.10
N ARG A 74 -5.64 -5.47 9.86
CA ARG A 74 -6.71 -6.40 9.46
C ARG A 74 -6.38 -7.06 8.12
N LYS A 75 -5.93 -6.26 7.15
CA LYS A 75 -5.58 -6.77 5.82
C LYS A 75 -4.39 -7.73 5.90
N LEU A 76 -3.35 -7.36 6.64
CA LEU A 76 -2.18 -8.19 6.81
C LEU A 76 -2.50 -9.51 7.51
N SER A 77 -3.35 -9.45 8.53
CA SER A 77 -3.81 -10.64 9.25
C SER A 77 -4.59 -11.57 8.31
N SER A 78 -5.47 -11.01 7.49
CA SER A 78 -6.24 -11.78 6.51
C SER A 78 -5.32 -12.50 5.52
N LEU A 79 -4.30 -11.80 5.01
CA LEU A 79 -3.34 -12.38 4.07
C LEU A 79 -2.49 -13.48 4.74
N SER A 80 -2.05 -13.25 5.97
CA SER A 80 -1.31 -14.24 6.75
C SER A 80 -2.14 -15.50 6.97
N ASN A 81 -3.41 -15.34 7.31
CA ASN A 81 -4.32 -16.47 7.51
C ASN A 81 -4.48 -17.27 6.22
N THR A 82 -4.58 -16.61 5.08
CA THR A 82 -4.64 -17.27 3.77
C THR A 82 -3.39 -18.12 3.54
N PHE A 83 -2.24 -17.60 3.92
CA PHE A 83 -0.97 -18.33 3.80
C PHE A 83 -0.90 -19.55 4.72
N TYR A 84 -1.25 -19.36 6.00
CA TYR A 84 -1.13 -20.42 7.01
C TYR A 84 -2.21 -21.49 6.93
N LYS A 85 -3.35 -21.18 6.34
CA LYS A 85 -4.43 -22.17 6.20
C LYS A 85 -4.18 -23.23 5.11
N LYS A 86 -3.12 -23.04 4.35
CA LYS A 86 -2.71 -24.03 3.38
C LYS A 86 -1.64 -24.95 3.93
#